data_68b899341eab9f5be60c0d9cb5ea94df
#
_entry.id   68b899341eab9f5be60c0d9cb5ea94df
#
_cell.length_a   1.000
_cell.length_b   1.000
_cell.length_c   1.000
_cell.angle_alpha   90.00
_cell.angle_beta   90.00
_cell.angle_gamma   90.00
#
_symmetry.space_group_name_H-M   'P 1'
#
loop_
_entity.id
_entity.type
_entity.pdbx_description
1 polymer ?
#
loop_
_entity_poly.entity_id
_entity_poly.type
_entity_poly.pdbx_seq_one_letter_code
_entity_poly.pdbx_strand_id
1 'polypeptide(L)'
;GWYEWSAPKTPWHIQLCDGGVMAFGGLLFGPPEQQRFVIMTTRADAGLADIHHRAPLVLAANDFDAWVGSDVSAAAALLRPAPATWFNWYRVGADVGKVSQDHPALVTPLTEEALRPQAAPQGDLFA
;
A
#
# COMPACT_ATOMS: atom_id res chain seq x y z
N GLY A 1 2.71 -5.49 -4.49
CA GLY A 1 2.65 -4.20 -3.78
C GLY A 1 1.24 -3.67 -3.62
N TRP A 2 1.09 -2.50 -3.04
CA TRP A 2 -0.17 -1.78 -2.96
C TRP A 2 0.04 -0.29 -3.21
N TYR A 3 -1.05 0.42 -3.46
CA TYR A 3 -1.05 1.87 -3.55
C TYR A 3 -1.59 2.47 -2.26
N GLU A 4 -1.00 3.59 -1.86
CA GLU A 4 -1.43 4.39 -0.73
C GLU A 4 -1.35 5.88 -1.08
N TRP A 5 -2.14 6.69 -0.40
CA TRP A 5 -2.19 8.13 -0.69
C TRP A 5 -1.82 8.96 0.55
N SER A 6 -0.86 9.84 0.38
CA SER A 6 -0.65 10.93 1.33
C SER A 6 -1.47 12.16 0.94
N ALA A 7 -1.75 13.05 1.91
CA ALA A 7 -2.41 14.32 1.64
C ALA A 7 -1.53 15.26 0.78
N PRO A 8 -2.11 16.03 -0.15
CA PRO A 8 -3.46 16.02 -0.66
C PRO A 8 -3.60 15.18 -1.95
N LYS A 9 -3.87 13.92 -1.90
CA LYS A 9 -4.06 13.02 -3.07
C LYS A 9 -2.77 12.65 -3.80
N THR A 10 -1.69 12.47 -3.09
CA THR A 10 -0.40 12.04 -3.65
C THR A 10 -0.29 10.52 -3.60
N PRO A 11 -0.29 9.82 -4.75
CA PRO A 11 -0.22 8.37 -4.78
C PRO A 11 1.21 7.87 -4.64
N TRP A 12 1.34 6.79 -3.90
CA TRP A 12 2.57 6.04 -3.68
C TRP A 12 2.35 4.57 -4.03
N HIS A 13 3.36 3.93 -4.57
CA HIS A 13 3.43 2.49 -4.70
C HIS A 13 4.40 1.95 -3.65
N ILE A 14 3.95 0.96 -2.89
CA ILE A 14 4.72 0.31 -1.84
C ILE A 14 4.91 -1.16 -2.23
N GLN A 15 6.13 -1.65 -2.15
CA GLN A 15 6.49 -3.02 -2.51
C GLN A 15 7.55 -3.58 -1.56
N LEU A 16 7.75 -4.91 -1.55
CA LEU A 16 8.84 -5.53 -0.82
C LEU A 16 10.19 -5.15 -1.45
N CYS A 17 11.20 -4.94 -0.61
CA CYS A 17 12.57 -4.60 -1.06
C CYS A 17 13.20 -5.70 -1.90
N ASP A 18 12.85 -6.96 -1.66
CA ASP A 18 13.37 -8.13 -2.38
C ASP A 18 12.63 -8.41 -3.70
N GLY A 19 11.56 -7.63 -4.01
CA GLY A 19 10.72 -7.85 -5.18
C GLY A 19 9.85 -9.11 -5.10
N GLY A 20 9.77 -9.74 -3.94
CA GLY A 20 8.99 -10.96 -3.71
C GLY A 20 7.47 -10.76 -3.79
N VAL A 21 6.75 -11.86 -3.75
CA VAL A 21 5.28 -11.86 -3.67
C VAL A 21 4.85 -11.44 -2.27
N MET A 22 4.03 -10.41 -2.20
CA MET A 22 3.50 -9.89 -0.95
C MET A 22 2.21 -10.61 -0.57
N ALA A 23 2.11 -11.09 0.66
CA ALA A 23 0.90 -11.70 1.20
C ALA A 23 0.25 -10.79 2.24
N PHE A 24 -1.02 -10.51 2.08
CA PHE A 24 -1.83 -9.80 3.07
C PHE A 24 -2.62 -10.76 3.94
N GLY A 25 -2.58 -10.54 5.25
CA GLY A 25 -3.48 -11.23 6.17
C GLY A 25 -4.91 -10.75 5.94
N GLY A 26 -5.78 -11.68 5.61
CA GLY A 26 -7.20 -11.42 5.39
C GLY A 26 -8.08 -12.37 6.17
N LEU A 27 -9.36 -12.01 6.27
CA LEU A 27 -10.41 -12.86 6.83
C LEU A 27 -11.43 -13.15 5.75
N LEU A 28 -11.83 -14.42 5.70
CA LEU A 28 -12.88 -14.92 4.81
C LEU A 28 -14.14 -15.19 5.63
N PHE A 29 -15.30 -14.78 5.15
CA PHE A 29 -16.58 -15.00 5.83
C PHE A 29 -17.74 -15.11 4.85
N GLY A 30 -18.84 -15.62 5.34
CA GLY A 30 -20.03 -15.93 4.56
C GLY A 30 -20.11 -17.38 4.12
N PRO A 31 -21.27 -17.83 3.64
CA PRO A 31 -21.46 -19.18 3.13
C PRO A 31 -20.65 -19.39 1.84
N PRO A 32 -20.32 -20.65 1.46
CA PRO A 32 -19.45 -20.95 0.32
C PRO A 32 -19.85 -20.28 -0.99
N GLU A 33 -21.15 -20.09 -1.22
CA GLU A 33 -21.72 -19.47 -2.44
C GLU A 33 -21.71 -17.94 -2.40
N GLN A 34 -21.40 -17.32 -1.26
CA GLN A 34 -21.40 -15.87 -1.07
C GLN A 34 -20.22 -15.43 -0.21
N GLN A 35 -19.07 -16.02 -0.41
CA GLN A 35 -17.88 -15.68 0.34
C GLN A 35 -17.44 -14.24 0.06
N ARG A 36 -17.05 -13.55 1.14
CA ARG A 36 -16.47 -12.22 1.13
C ARG A 36 -15.18 -12.26 1.91
N PHE A 37 -14.27 -11.39 1.57
CA PHE A 37 -13.03 -11.23 2.33
C PHE A 37 -12.78 -9.77 2.68
N VAL A 38 -12.04 -9.56 3.74
CA VAL A 38 -11.44 -8.27 4.09
C VAL A 38 -9.94 -8.43 4.28
N ILE A 39 -9.18 -7.44 3.86
CA ILE A 39 -7.76 -7.33 4.21
C ILE A 39 -7.66 -6.67 5.57
N MET A 40 -6.98 -7.33 6.50
CA MET A 40 -6.70 -6.75 7.80
C MET A 40 -5.70 -5.61 7.66
N THR A 41 -5.87 -4.59 8.48
CA THR A 41 -4.94 -3.47 8.54
C THR A 41 -4.42 -3.29 9.96
N THR A 42 -3.19 -2.81 10.05
CA THR A 42 -2.55 -2.44 11.31
C THR A 42 -2.18 -0.96 11.29
N ARG A 43 -1.64 -0.46 12.40
CA ARG A 43 -0.94 0.81 12.37
C ARG A 43 0.26 0.70 11.42
N ALA A 44 0.51 1.73 10.64
CA ALA A 44 1.72 1.81 9.82
C ALA A 44 2.96 1.99 10.71
N ASP A 45 4.09 1.40 10.28
CA ASP A 45 5.37 1.52 10.96
C ASP A 45 6.23 2.64 10.33
N ALA A 46 7.03 3.31 11.16
CA ALA A 46 8.06 4.29 10.79
C ALA A 46 7.64 5.18 9.59
N GLY A 47 8.47 5.25 8.52
CA GLY A 47 8.27 6.13 7.38
C GLY A 47 6.99 5.89 6.57
N LEU A 48 6.39 4.69 6.64
CA LEU A 48 5.08 4.44 6.02
C LEU A 48 3.97 5.27 6.71
N ALA A 49 4.12 5.57 8.00
CA ALA A 49 3.18 6.40 8.73
C ALA A 49 3.12 7.85 8.21
N ASP A 50 4.17 8.33 7.54
CA ASP A 50 4.18 9.64 6.88
C ASP A 50 3.28 9.68 5.64
N ILE A 51 3.02 8.52 5.04
CA ILE A 51 2.10 8.39 3.91
C ILE A 51 0.67 8.22 4.43
N HIS A 52 0.45 7.20 5.28
CA HIS A 52 -0.85 6.92 5.87
C HIS A 52 -0.69 6.22 7.23
N HIS A 53 -1.55 6.54 8.20
CA HIS A 53 -1.48 6.00 9.56
C HIS A 53 -1.82 4.50 9.68
N ARG A 54 -2.44 3.92 8.65
CA ARG A 54 -2.77 2.48 8.55
C ARG A 54 -2.04 1.86 7.37
N ALA A 55 -1.67 0.58 7.52
CA ALA A 55 -1.11 -0.23 6.44
C ALA A 55 -1.78 -1.61 6.42
N PRO A 56 -1.83 -2.30 5.28
CA PRO A 56 -2.24 -3.70 5.24
C PRO A 56 -1.38 -4.54 6.19
N LEU A 57 -2.00 -5.58 6.77
CA LEU A 57 -1.25 -6.61 7.49
C LEU A 57 -0.45 -7.43 6.47
N VAL A 58 0.85 -7.21 6.39
CA VAL A 58 1.76 -7.98 5.53
C VAL A 58 2.37 -9.11 6.37
N LEU A 59 2.25 -10.33 5.88
CA LEU A 59 2.75 -11.54 6.55
C LEU A 59 4.12 -11.93 5.99
N ALA A 60 5.04 -12.31 6.87
CA ALA A 60 6.24 -13.02 6.46
C ALA A 60 5.90 -14.43 5.99
N ALA A 61 6.70 -14.99 5.09
CA ALA A 61 6.45 -16.34 4.56
C ALA A 61 6.33 -17.41 5.65
N ASN A 62 7.13 -17.29 6.71
CA ASN A 62 7.09 -18.23 7.85
C ASN A 62 5.83 -18.12 8.71
N ASP A 63 5.02 -17.07 8.52
CA ASP A 63 3.81 -16.83 9.31
C ASP A 63 2.53 -17.32 8.60
N PHE A 64 2.63 -17.79 7.35
CA PHE A 64 1.46 -18.17 6.55
C PHE A 64 0.68 -19.33 7.21
N ASP A 65 1.36 -20.37 7.64
CA ASP A 65 0.72 -21.54 8.27
C ASP A 65 0.03 -21.16 9.59
N ALA A 66 0.63 -20.25 10.37
CA ALA A 66 0.03 -19.76 11.60
C ALA A 66 -1.20 -18.89 11.32
N TRP A 67 -1.19 -18.10 10.23
CA TRP A 67 -2.33 -17.25 9.86
C TRP A 67 -3.54 -18.06 9.40
N VAL A 68 -3.34 -19.09 8.58
CA VAL A 68 -4.42 -19.93 8.04
C VAL A 68 -4.75 -21.14 8.93
N GLY A 69 -3.99 -21.35 9.99
CA GLY A 69 -4.15 -22.47 10.91
C GLY A 69 -5.39 -22.34 11.80
N SER A 70 -5.63 -23.37 12.61
CA SER A 70 -6.77 -23.41 13.54
C SER A 70 -6.49 -22.77 14.91
N ASP A 71 -5.24 -22.39 15.18
CA ASP A 71 -4.86 -21.70 16.42
C ASP A 71 -5.10 -20.20 16.29
N VAL A 72 -6.25 -19.75 16.78
CA VAL A 72 -6.65 -18.36 16.78
C VAL A 72 -5.67 -17.47 17.55
N SER A 73 -5.06 -17.99 18.63
CA SER A 73 -4.09 -17.22 19.42
C SER A 73 -2.80 -16.97 18.64
N ALA A 74 -2.33 -17.98 17.90
CA ALA A 74 -1.17 -17.83 17.02
C ALA A 74 -1.42 -16.82 15.91
N ALA A 75 -2.59 -16.90 15.26
CA ALA A 75 -2.98 -15.93 14.23
C ALA A 75 -3.11 -14.50 14.81
N ALA A 76 -3.74 -14.35 15.98
CA ALA A 76 -3.90 -13.04 16.64
C ALA A 76 -2.56 -12.40 17.00
N ALA A 77 -1.54 -13.17 17.34
CA ALA A 77 -0.20 -12.66 17.63
C ALA A 77 0.48 -12.03 16.40
N LEU A 78 0.00 -12.32 15.18
CA LEU A 78 0.49 -11.74 13.94
C LEU A 78 -0.14 -10.39 13.60
N LEU A 79 -1.15 -9.95 14.35
CA LEU A 79 -1.80 -8.63 14.17
C LEU A 79 -0.89 -7.50 14.66
N ARG A 80 0.23 -7.32 13.99
CA ARG A 80 1.24 -6.31 14.31
C ARG A 80 1.72 -5.62 13.03
N PRO A 81 2.23 -4.38 13.10
CA PRO A 81 2.84 -3.72 11.97
C PRO A 81 3.98 -4.56 11.38
N ALA A 82 4.01 -4.73 10.06
CA ALA A 82 5.20 -5.20 9.40
C ALA A 82 6.29 -4.11 9.46
N PRO A 83 7.58 -4.49 9.69
CA PRO A 83 8.66 -3.52 9.78
C PRO A 83 8.78 -2.70 8.49
N ALA A 84 8.93 -1.39 8.59
CA ALA A 84 9.11 -0.52 7.43
C ALA A 84 10.32 -0.91 6.58
N THR A 85 11.33 -1.54 7.19
CA THR A 85 12.53 -2.03 6.49
C THR A 85 12.26 -3.14 5.48
N TRP A 86 11.08 -3.76 5.49
CA TRP A 86 10.70 -4.74 4.48
C TRP A 86 10.33 -4.10 3.16
N PHE A 87 10.05 -2.79 3.14
CA PHE A 87 9.44 -2.10 2.02
C PHE A 87 10.34 -1.03 1.44
N ASN A 88 10.20 -0.81 0.15
CA ASN A 88 10.50 0.45 -0.48
C ASN A 88 9.22 1.06 -1.03
N TRP A 89 9.19 2.37 -1.16
CA TRP A 89 8.05 3.11 -1.69
C TRP A 89 8.50 4.33 -2.48
N TYR A 90 7.71 4.65 -3.47
CA TYR A 90 7.98 5.76 -4.37
C TYR A 90 6.69 6.36 -4.91
N ARG A 91 6.76 7.57 -5.34
CA ARG A 91 5.63 8.27 -5.95
C ARG A 91 5.35 7.76 -7.34
N VAL A 92 4.05 7.62 -7.66
CA VAL A 92 3.56 7.21 -8.98
C VAL A 92 2.64 8.26 -9.56
N GLY A 93 2.29 8.10 -10.84
CA GLY A 93 1.37 9.00 -11.54
C GLY A 93 -0.05 8.96 -10.97
N ALA A 94 -0.79 10.07 -11.10
CA ALA A 94 -2.16 10.19 -10.61
C ALA A 94 -3.16 9.26 -11.32
N ASP A 95 -2.79 8.68 -12.46
CA ASP A 95 -3.65 7.78 -13.23
C ASP A 95 -4.02 6.50 -12.47
N VAL A 96 -3.22 6.10 -11.48
CA VAL A 96 -3.54 4.97 -10.58
C VAL A 96 -4.87 5.15 -9.84
N GLY A 97 -5.32 6.38 -9.64
CA GLY A 97 -6.62 6.68 -9.05
C GLY A 97 -7.82 6.55 -10.00
N LYS A 98 -7.59 6.27 -11.29
CA LYS A 98 -8.62 6.15 -12.30
C LYS A 98 -8.91 4.68 -12.58
N VAL A 99 -10.08 4.20 -12.22
CA VAL A 99 -10.51 2.78 -12.38
C VAL A 99 -10.42 2.31 -13.84
N SER A 100 -10.52 3.21 -14.81
CA SER A 100 -10.42 2.90 -16.24
C SER A 100 -8.99 2.66 -16.73
N GLN A 101 -7.98 2.94 -15.91
CA GLN A 101 -6.57 2.74 -16.26
C GLN A 101 -6.09 1.39 -15.74
N ASP A 102 -5.55 0.58 -16.65
CA ASP A 102 -4.95 -0.73 -16.32
C ASP A 102 -3.78 -0.99 -17.28
N HIS A 103 -2.59 -0.57 -16.89
CA HIS A 103 -1.38 -0.74 -17.69
C HIS A 103 -0.12 -0.71 -16.82
N PRO A 104 1.00 -1.30 -17.28
CA PRO A 104 2.23 -1.45 -16.47
C PRO A 104 2.83 -0.14 -15.99
N ALA A 105 2.60 0.98 -16.66
CA ALA A 105 3.17 2.27 -16.26
C ALA A 105 2.60 2.80 -14.93
N LEU A 106 1.50 2.24 -14.42
CA LEU A 106 0.93 2.63 -13.12
C LEU A 106 1.88 2.36 -11.95
N VAL A 107 2.81 1.41 -12.08
CA VAL A 107 3.85 1.13 -11.07
C VAL A 107 5.19 1.80 -11.38
N THR A 108 5.26 2.67 -12.38
CA THR A 108 6.51 3.34 -12.75
C THR A 108 6.77 4.52 -11.81
N PRO A 109 7.95 4.62 -11.18
CA PRO A 109 8.31 5.78 -10.37
C PRO A 109 8.23 7.07 -11.17
N LEU A 110 7.76 8.15 -10.54
CA LEU A 110 7.84 9.49 -11.12
C LEU A 110 9.31 9.91 -11.23
N THR A 111 9.64 10.59 -12.32
CA THR A 111 10.96 11.19 -12.51
C THR A 111 11.17 12.39 -11.56
N GLU A 112 12.41 12.73 -11.28
CA GLU A 112 12.74 13.90 -10.46
C GLU A 112 12.13 15.19 -11.00
N GLU A 113 12.04 15.34 -12.34
CA GLU A 113 11.40 16.47 -12.98
C GLU A 113 9.91 16.56 -12.67
N ALA A 114 9.20 15.41 -12.71
CA ALA A 114 7.78 15.33 -12.35
C ALA A 114 7.51 15.59 -10.87
N LEU A 115 8.51 15.39 -10.01
CA LEU A 115 8.44 15.63 -8.57
C LEU A 115 8.68 17.10 -8.18
N ARG A 116 9.24 17.91 -9.08
CA ARG A 116 9.47 19.32 -8.82
C ARG A 116 8.14 20.06 -8.69
N PRO A 117 7.99 20.97 -7.71
CA PRO A 117 6.83 21.84 -7.64
C PRO A 117 6.70 22.58 -8.98
N GLN A 118 5.58 22.44 -9.67
CA GLN A 118 5.30 23.29 -10.81
C GLN A 118 5.22 24.72 -10.28
N ALA A 119 6.05 25.61 -10.82
CA ALA A 119 5.93 27.04 -10.55
C ALA A 119 4.48 27.44 -10.87
N ALA A 120 3.82 28.08 -9.93
CA ALA A 120 2.51 28.65 -10.18
C ALA A 120 2.62 29.52 -11.46
N PRO A 121 1.64 29.45 -12.38
CA PRO A 121 1.65 30.32 -13.54
C PRO A 121 1.80 31.75 -13.02
N GLN A 122 2.87 32.42 -13.44
CA GLN A 122 3.02 33.84 -13.16
C GLN A 122 1.81 34.50 -13.77
N GLY A 123 0.87 34.90 -12.91
CA GLY A 123 -0.24 35.76 -13.35
C GLY A 123 0.37 37.00 -13.95
N ASP A 124 -0.06 37.30 -15.17
CA ASP A 124 0.32 38.51 -15.88
C ASP A 124 -0.02 39.72 -14.99
N LEU A 125 0.99 40.33 -14.41
CA LEU A 125 0.84 41.48 -13.52
C LEU A 125 0.48 42.78 -14.30
N PHE A 126 0.23 42.60 -15.61
CA PHE A 126 -0.08 43.73 -16.52
C PHE A 126 -1.24 43.34 -17.47
N ALA A 127 -2.37 42.98 -16.90
CA ALA A 127 -3.62 42.97 -17.66
C ALA A 127 -4.59 44.01 -17.08
#